data_5d0cc549c6a9ca63bebcd74ed394d5c4
#
_entry.id   5d0cc549c6a9ca63bebcd74ed394d5c4
#
_cell.length_a   1.000
_cell.length_b   1.000
_cell.length_c   1.000
_cell.angle_alpha   90.00
_cell.angle_beta   90.00
_cell.angle_gamma   90.00
#
_symmetry.space_group_name_H-M   'P 1'
#
loop_
_entity.id
_entity.type
_entity.pdbx_description
1 polymer ?
#
loop_
_entity_poly.entity_id
_entity_poly.type
_entity_poly.pdbx_seq_one_letter_code
_entity_poly.pdbx_strand_id
1 'polypeptide(L)'
;SSEPISVLKYKELGIESFFVPIEADGKVFKDHGLKKIYQVLHFGRDKTNRSEYIDHLEKNGIKVKSVTPYDEESNTMEKLAKLISQSKIVLNFAESSNGNRNFNHLKIFKKFYQTKGRIQMAGISKVLCISEYSASSELLYNQKELPFFKSKEECLEKIKFFLSNENELNAATEKFYSKNLEFEDSNYINQIKRFLDELKIKTKEKFETPYWYNYLFLNQRLRLRFKNNQLSSFLREFIAITLSFKNYSFYNYLRLLVSSIYLLFRYLPFLIVKKIINFSKLRKK
;
A
#
# COMPACT_ATOMS: atom_id res chain seq x y z
N SER A 1 12.63 5.14 -0.84
CA SER A 1 11.64 4.26 -0.17
C SER A 1 10.44 5.08 0.29
N SER A 2 9.26 4.53 0.16
CA SER A 2 8.01 5.12 0.70
C SER A 2 7.77 4.77 2.18
N GLU A 3 8.74 4.16 2.84
CA GLU A 3 8.68 3.76 4.24
C GLU A 3 9.86 4.38 4.98
N PRO A 4 9.65 5.37 5.88
CA PRO A 4 10.71 6.12 6.55
C PRO A 4 11.69 5.23 7.31
N ILE A 5 11.19 4.23 8.03
CA ILE A 5 12.04 3.34 8.81
C ILE A 5 12.97 2.50 7.92
N SER A 6 12.54 2.20 6.69
CA SER A 6 13.38 1.50 5.72
C SER A 6 14.54 2.36 5.24
N VAL A 7 14.34 3.67 5.14
CA VAL A 7 15.40 4.62 4.78
C VAL A 7 16.50 4.62 5.84
N LEU A 8 16.11 4.65 7.14
CA LEU A 8 17.08 4.59 8.23
C LEU A 8 17.89 3.29 8.18
N LYS A 9 17.21 2.16 7.97
CA LYS A 9 17.86 0.84 7.87
C LYS A 9 18.80 0.71 6.67
N TYR A 10 18.43 1.27 5.53
CA TYR A 10 19.32 1.30 4.37
C TYR A 10 20.56 2.13 4.63
N LYS A 11 20.41 3.29 5.31
CA LYS A 11 21.55 4.12 5.71
C LYS A 11 22.50 3.38 6.67
N GLU A 12 21.95 2.64 7.64
CA GLU A 12 22.76 1.79 8.54
C GLU A 12 23.58 0.73 7.79
N LEU A 13 23.08 0.27 6.64
CA LEU A 13 23.77 -0.67 5.75
C LEU A 13 24.74 0.01 4.75
N GLY A 14 24.96 1.33 4.86
CA GLY A 14 25.77 2.10 3.94
C GLY A 14 25.13 2.31 2.57
N ILE A 15 23.82 2.11 2.46
CA ILE A 15 23.08 2.30 1.21
C ILE A 15 22.46 3.69 1.21
N GLU A 16 22.87 4.52 0.25
CA GLU A 16 22.28 5.82 0.02
C GLU A 16 20.78 5.69 -0.26
N SER A 17 19.98 6.34 0.57
CA SER A 17 18.54 6.22 0.51
C SER A 17 17.84 7.47 1.03
N PHE A 18 16.69 7.77 0.47
CA PHE A 18 15.83 8.85 0.91
C PHE A 18 14.37 8.44 0.93
N PHE A 19 13.58 9.20 1.68
CA PHE A 19 12.15 8.99 1.80
C PHE A 19 11.41 9.64 0.64
N VAL A 20 10.46 8.91 0.06
CA VAL A 20 9.49 9.42 -0.91
C VAL A 20 8.10 9.07 -0.37
N PRO A 21 7.27 10.02 -0.03
CA PRO A 21 5.94 9.74 0.49
C PRO A 21 5.10 8.99 -0.57
N ILE A 22 4.08 8.28 -0.10
CA ILE A 22 3.03 7.77 -0.98
C ILE A 22 2.08 8.96 -1.21
N GLU A 23 2.16 9.55 -2.38
CA GLU A 23 1.35 10.70 -2.72
C GLU A 23 -0.13 10.34 -2.89
N ALA A 24 -0.99 11.26 -2.49
CA ALA A 24 -2.38 11.29 -2.90
C ALA A 24 -2.54 12.35 -3.99
N ASP A 25 -3.19 12.02 -5.10
CA ASP A 25 -3.44 12.98 -6.19
C ASP A 25 -4.36 14.10 -5.67
N GLY A 26 -3.82 15.30 -5.46
CA GLY A 26 -4.54 16.48 -4.97
C GLY A 26 -5.63 16.99 -5.93
N LYS A 27 -5.64 16.54 -7.18
CA LYS A 27 -6.77 16.83 -8.11
C LYS A 27 -7.99 16.02 -7.75
N VAL A 28 -7.80 14.81 -7.24
CA VAL A 28 -8.86 13.86 -6.85
C VAL A 28 -9.16 13.96 -5.37
N PHE A 29 -8.15 13.86 -4.52
CA PHE A 29 -8.27 13.96 -3.06
C PHE A 29 -8.13 15.41 -2.63
N LYS A 30 -9.25 16.07 -2.38
CA LYS A 30 -9.35 17.45 -1.92
C LYS A 30 -10.58 17.61 -1.06
N ASP A 31 -10.70 18.73 -0.40
CA ASP A 31 -11.99 19.10 0.20
C ASP A 31 -13.01 19.38 -0.90
N HIS A 32 -14.01 18.52 -1.01
CA HIS A 32 -15.11 18.67 -1.96
C HIS A 32 -16.28 19.51 -1.40
N GLY A 33 -16.17 20.08 -0.20
CA GLY A 33 -17.24 20.86 0.45
C GLY A 33 -18.51 20.06 0.73
N LEU A 34 -18.43 18.74 0.83
CA LEU A 34 -19.59 17.87 1.00
C LEU A 34 -20.03 17.82 2.46
N LYS A 35 -21.36 17.72 2.68
CA LYS A 35 -21.92 17.53 4.02
C LYS A 35 -21.34 16.28 4.68
N LYS A 36 -20.87 16.40 5.93
CA LYS A 36 -20.38 15.27 6.73
C LYS A 36 -21.56 14.41 7.19
N ILE A 37 -21.71 13.22 6.61
CA ILE A 37 -22.78 12.25 6.89
C ILE A 37 -22.29 11.01 7.63
N TYR A 38 -21.00 10.71 7.55
CA TYR A 38 -20.38 9.57 8.24
C TYR A 38 -19.57 10.04 9.44
N GLN A 39 -19.72 9.38 10.60
CA GLN A 39 -18.92 9.67 11.77
C GLN A 39 -17.48 9.21 11.55
N VAL A 40 -17.30 7.95 11.16
CA VAL A 40 -16.00 7.34 10.90
C VAL A 40 -16.06 6.58 9.58
N LEU A 41 -15.04 6.75 8.76
CA LEU A 41 -14.83 5.97 7.54
C LEU A 41 -13.60 5.08 7.70
N HIS A 42 -13.76 3.79 7.48
CA HIS A 42 -12.67 2.84 7.23
C HIS A 42 -12.73 2.39 5.78
N PHE A 43 -11.60 2.41 5.07
CA PHE A 43 -11.52 1.89 3.72
C PHE A 43 -10.27 1.03 3.53
N GLY A 44 -10.45 -0.07 2.84
CA GLY A 44 -9.39 -1.03 2.56
C GLY A 44 -9.87 -2.46 2.70
N ARG A 45 -8.92 -3.40 2.63
CA ARG A 45 -9.27 -4.82 2.74
C ARG A 45 -9.67 -5.17 4.17
N ASP A 46 -10.76 -5.88 4.30
CA ASP A 46 -11.17 -6.45 5.57
C ASP A 46 -10.20 -7.53 6.04
N LYS A 47 -9.93 -7.52 7.35
CA LYS A 47 -9.10 -8.51 8.02
C LYS A 47 -9.48 -8.62 9.49
N THR A 48 -9.28 -9.81 10.04
CA THR A 48 -9.74 -10.22 11.37
C THR A 48 -9.45 -9.23 12.49
N ASN A 49 -8.26 -8.67 12.55
CA ASN A 49 -7.93 -7.70 13.60
C ASN A 49 -8.62 -6.33 13.42
N ARG A 50 -8.95 -5.93 12.19
CA ARG A 50 -9.66 -4.67 11.92
C ARG A 50 -11.13 -4.76 12.23
N SER A 51 -11.77 -5.90 11.90
CA SER A 51 -13.16 -6.14 12.27
C SER A 51 -13.36 -6.07 13.78
N GLU A 52 -12.42 -6.60 14.58
CA GLU A 52 -12.49 -6.49 16.04
C GLU A 52 -12.52 -5.04 16.54
N TYR A 53 -11.75 -4.14 15.93
CA TYR A 53 -11.79 -2.71 16.25
C TYR A 53 -13.11 -2.07 15.81
N ILE A 54 -13.56 -2.37 14.59
CA ILE A 54 -14.82 -1.83 14.06
C ILE A 54 -15.98 -2.30 14.91
N ASP A 55 -16.07 -3.59 15.22
CA ASP A 55 -17.09 -4.16 16.10
C ASP A 55 -17.09 -3.52 17.50
N HIS A 56 -15.89 -3.25 18.04
CA HIS A 56 -15.75 -2.56 19.33
C HIS A 56 -16.28 -1.13 19.28
N LEU A 57 -15.99 -0.40 18.21
CA LEU A 57 -16.50 0.97 18.02
C LEU A 57 -18.02 0.97 17.89
N GLU A 58 -18.58 0.07 17.07
CA GLU A 58 -20.03 -0.04 16.84
C GLU A 58 -20.79 -0.43 18.09
N LYS A 59 -20.29 -1.39 18.87
CA LYS A 59 -20.84 -1.77 20.18
C LYS A 59 -20.87 -0.62 21.19
N ASN A 60 -20.00 0.37 20.99
CA ASN A 60 -19.94 1.59 21.82
C ASN A 60 -20.64 2.80 21.18
N GLY A 61 -21.51 2.58 20.19
CA GLY A 61 -22.37 3.60 19.60
C GLY A 61 -21.73 4.46 18.49
N ILE A 62 -20.52 4.13 18.04
CA ILE A 62 -19.86 4.82 16.93
C ILE A 62 -20.26 4.15 15.61
N LYS A 63 -20.86 4.92 14.70
CA LYS A 63 -21.22 4.42 13.36
C LYS A 63 -19.99 4.45 12.44
N VAL A 64 -19.51 3.26 12.04
CA VAL A 64 -18.39 3.11 11.14
C VAL A 64 -18.88 2.73 9.74
N LYS A 65 -18.62 3.58 8.75
CA LYS A 65 -18.77 3.23 7.34
C LYS A 65 -17.50 2.48 6.92
N SER A 66 -17.62 1.19 6.64
CA SER A 66 -16.50 0.39 6.13
C SER A 66 -16.71 0.06 4.66
N VAL A 67 -15.69 0.29 3.83
CA VAL A 67 -15.73 0.02 2.40
C VAL A 67 -14.43 -0.66 1.94
N THR A 68 -14.57 -1.52 0.94
CA THR A 68 -13.45 -2.22 0.30
C THR A 68 -13.21 -1.68 -1.12
N PRO A 69 -12.05 -1.91 -1.75
CA PRO A 69 -11.81 -1.49 -3.14
C PRO A 69 -12.73 -2.16 -4.18
N TYR A 70 -13.55 -3.11 -3.75
CA TYR A 70 -14.45 -3.87 -4.61
C TYR A 70 -15.89 -3.40 -4.52
N ASP A 71 -16.20 -2.53 -3.56
CA ASP A 71 -17.55 -1.99 -3.38
C ASP A 71 -17.83 -0.93 -4.44
N GLU A 72 -19.04 -0.91 -4.97
CA GLU A 72 -19.42 -0.01 -6.06
C GLU A 72 -19.22 1.47 -5.69
N GLU A 73 -19.42 1.80 -4.43
CA GLU A 73 -19.30 3.17 -3.89
C GLU A 73 -17.87 3.65 -3.67
N SER A 74 -16.86 2.76 -3.79
CA SER A 74 -15.44 3.07 -3.53
C SER A 74 -14.48 2.46 -4.55
N ASN A 75 -14.99 1.91 -5.65
CA ASN A 75 -14.18 1.21 -6.66
C ASN A 75 -13.39 2.15 -7.59
N THR A 76 -13.61 3.45 -7.52
CA THR A 76 -12.76 4.46 -8.18
C THR A 76 -12.23 5.46 -7.17
N MET A 77 -11.13 6.14 -7.51
CA MET A 77 -10.51 7.13 -6.64
C MET A 77 -11.43 8.33 -6.39
N GLU A 78 -12.19 8.75 -7.39
CA GLU A 78 -13.15 9.87 -7.29
C GLU A 78 -14.31 9.54 -6.33
N LYS A 79 -14.84 8.33 -6.40
CA LYS A 79 -15.89 7.86 -5.47
C LYS A 79 -15.34 7.79 -4.04
N LEU A 80 -14.13 7.23 -3.87
CA LEU A 80 -13.48 7.16 -2.58
C LEU A 80 -13.19 8.55 -2.00
N ALA A 81 -12.74 9.51 -2.81
CA ALA A 81 -12.49 10.89 -2.39
C ALA A 81 -13.78 11.57 -1.88
N LYS A 82 -14.91 11.32 -2.54
CA LYS A 82 -16.22 11.81 -2.07
C LYS A 82 -16.61 11.20 -0.72
N LEU A 83 -16.44 9.89 -0.55
CA LEU A 83 -16.68 9.22 0.75
C LEU A 83 -15.81 9.79 1.87
N ILE A 84 -14.52 10.03 1.58
CA ILE A 84 -13.62 10.67 2.53
C ILE A 84 -14.15 12.07 2.89
N SER A 85 -14.46 12.91 1.90
CA SER A 85 -15.01 14.25 2.11
C SER A 85 -16.32 14.27 2.91
N GLN A 86 -17.13 13.21 2.81
CA GLN A 86 -18.39 13.07 3.55
C GLN A 86 -18.19 12.54 4.98
N SER A 87 -16.97 12.26 5.40
CA SER A 87 -16.67 11.66 6.68
C SER A 87 -16.09 12.69 7.65
N LYS A 88 -16.39 12.57 8.95
CA LYS A 88 -15.77 13.40 10.00
C LYS A 88 -14.36 12.92 10.32
N ILE A 89 -14.15 11.60 10.40
CA ILE A 89 -12.88 10.96 10.75
C ILE A 89 -12.62 9.80 9.80
N VAL A 90 -11.37 9.64 9.38
CA VAL A 90 -10.86 8.45 8.69
C VAL A 90 -10.10 7.59 9.69
N LEU A 91 -10.42 6.28 9.75
CA LEU A 91 -9.72 5.31 10.59
C LEU A 91 -8.69 4.55 9.75
N ASN A 92 -7.43 4.64 10.14
CA ASN A 92 -6.33 3.94 9.49
C ASN A 92 -5.73 2.85 10.37
N PHE A 93 -5.49 1.69 9.77
CA PHE A 93 -4.74 0.61 10.38
C PHE A 93 -3.37 0.48 9.71
N ALA A 94 -2.33 0.62 10.49
CA ALA A 94 -0.94 0.57 10.06
C ALA A 94 -0.45 -0.88 9.86
N GLU A 95 -1.00 -1.84 10.61
CA GLU A 95 -0.62 -3.24 10.48
C GLU A 95 -0.82 -3.72 9.04
N SER A 96 0.25 -4.23 8.45
CA SER A 96 0.16 -4.85 7.15
C SER A 96 -0.62 -6.15 7.27
N SER A 97 -1.71 -6.20 6.55
CA SER A 97 -2.58 -7.36 6.47
C SER A 97 -1.93 -8.61 5.87
N ASN A 98 -0.69 -8.52 5.49
CA ASN A 98 0.04 -9.62 4.91
C ASN A 98 1.07 -10.15 5.88
N GLY A 99 0.64 -11.02 6.74
CA GLY A 99 1.39 -12.24 6.75
C GLY A 99 1.34 -12.81 5.33
N ASN A 100 2.25 -12.42 4.44
CA ASN A 100 2.37 -13.10 3.17
C ASN A 100 2.52 -14.58 3.52
N ARG A 101 1.55 -15.42 3.17
CA ARG A 101 1.51 -16.83 3.56
C ARG A 101 2.81 -17.55 3.22
N ASN A 102 3.56 -17.03 2.24
CA ASN A 102 4.85 -17.55 1.82
C ASN A 102 6.00 -17.21 2.78
N PHE A 103 5.83 -16.23 3.69
CA PHE A 103 6.83 -15.82 4.67
C PHE A 103 6.36 -15.97 6.13
N ASN A 104 5.23 -16.67 6.36
CA ASN A 104 4.69 -16.90 7.71
C ASN A 104 5.66 -17.63 8.66
N HIS A 105 6.66 -18.34 8.13
CA HIS A 105 7.71 -18.98 8.92
C HIS A 105 8.70 -17.96 9.49
N LEU A 106 8.78 -16.76 8.93
CA LEU A 106 9.66 -15.70 9.43
C LEU A 106 8.89 -14.84 10.42
N LYS A 107 9.19 -14.96 11.72
CA LYS A 107 8.52 -14.21 12.81
C LYS A 107 8.55 -12.69 12.59
N ILE A 108 9.57 -12.17 11.94
CA ILE A 108 9.77 -10.75 11.63
C ILE A 108 8.64 -10.16 10.76
N PHE A 109 7.96 -10.97 9.95
CA PHE A 109 6.90 -10.52 9.06
C PHE A 109 5.49 -10.73 9.62
N LYS A 110 5.36 -11.30 10.82
CA LYS A 110 4.03 -11.55 11.43
C LYS A 110 3.31 -10.28 11.83
N LYS A 111 4.06 -9.23 12.21
CA LYS A 111 3.52 -7.92 12.56
C LYS A 111 4.37 -6.84 11.92
N PHE A 112 4.02 -6.45 10.73
CA PHE A 112 4.69 -5.37 10.02
C PHE A 112 3.76 -4.16 9.92
N TYR A 113 4.17 -3.06 10.52
CA TYR A 113 3.44 -1.80 10.55
C TYR A 113 4.04 -0.85 9.51
N GLN A 114 3.18 -0.23 8.70
CA GLN A 114 3.58 0.63 7.58
C GLN A 114 2.83 1.94 7.63
N THR A 115 3.46 2.99 7.13
CA THR A 115 2.74 4.19 6.70
C THR A 115 1.86 3.86 5.50
N LYS A 116 0.60 4.28 5.53
CA LYS A 116 -0.36 3.99 4.46
C LYS A 116 -0.76 5.27 3.75
N GLY A 117 -0.89 5.20 2.43
CA GLY A 117 -1.37 6.32 1.61
C GLY A 117 -2.74 6.87 2.00
N ARG A 118 -3.54 6.10 2.77
CA ARG A 118 -4.81 6.57 3.36
C ARG A 118 -4.65 7.79 4.24
N ILE A 119 -3.51 7.90 4.93
CA ILE A 119 -3.20 9.04 5.78
C ILE A 119 -3.16 10.32 4.93
N GLN A 120 -2.42 10.28 3.81
CA GLN A 120 -2.32 11.42 2.92
C GLN A 120 -3.61 11.70 2.17
N MET A 121 -4.33 10.65 1.71
CA MET A 121 -5.65 10.81 1.10
C MET A 121 -6.62 11.56 2.03
N ALA A 122 -6.67 11.19 3.31
CA ALA A 122 -7.50 11.87 4.31
C ALA A 122 -7.01 13.30 4.55
N GLY A 123 -5.69 13.49 4.72
CA GLY A 123 -5.08 14.79 5.01
C GLY A 123 -5.38 15.82 3.91
N ILE A 124 -5.09 15.49 2.66
CA ILE A 124 -5.34 16.39 1.51
C ILE A 124 -6.84 16.62 1.29
N SER A 125 -7.69 15.65 1.64
CA SER A 125 -9.15 15.83 1.62
C SER A 125 -9.69 16.65 2.81
N LYS A 126 -8.84 17.19 3.67
CA LYS A 126 -9.20 17.97 4.85
C LYS A 126 -10.14 17.21 5.79
N VAL A 127 -9.75 15.98 6.10
CA VAL A 127 -10.44 15.07 7.01
C VAL A 127 -9.44 14.49 8.00
N LEU A 128 -9.73 14.60 9.31
CA LEU A 128 -8.85 14.06 10.34
C LEU A 128 -8.69 12.55 10.17
N CYS A 129 -7.44 12.09 10.18
CA CYS A 129 -7.13 10.67 10.27
C CYS A 129 -6.74 10.32 11.71
N ILE A 130 -7.33 9.24 12.25
CA ILE A 130 -6.87 8.60 13.49
C ILE A 130 -6.24 7.28 13.09
N SER A 131 -4.98 7.06 13.44
CA SER A 131 -4.18 5.95 12.93
C SER A 131 -3.71 5.00 14.01
N GLU A 132 -3.74 3.71 13.71
CA GLU A 132 -2.96 2.76 14.47
C GLU A 132 -1.49 3.19 14.47
N TYR A 133 -0.83 3.09 15.63
CA TYR A 133 0.56 3.48 15.80
C TYR A 133 1.50 2.69 14.86
N SER A 134 2.42 3.41 14.25
CA SER A 134 3.60 2.81 13.62
C SER A 134 4.80 3.73 13.79
N ALA A 135 5.97 3.17 14.04
CA ALA A 135 7.21 3.94 14.15
C ALA A 135 7.50 4.77 12.89
N SER A 136 7.14 4.27 11.72
CA SER A 136 7.26 5.02 10.47
C SER A 136 6.35 6.24 10.40
N SER A 137 5.12 6.14 10.91
CA SER A 137 4.21 7.29 10.94
C SER A 137 4.64 8.33 11.97
N GLU A 138 5.20 7.89 13.10
CA GLU A 138 5.74 8.78 14.14
C GLU A 138 6.96 9.59 13.66
N LEU A 139 7.74 9.07 12.71
CA LEU A 139 8.83 9.82 12.05
C LEU A 139 8.32 10.97 11.16
N LEU A 140 7.07 10.92 10.72
CA LEU A 140 6.48 11.90 9.81
C LEU A 140 5.53 12.87 10.49
N TYR A 141 4.84 12.41 11.54
CA TYR A 141 3.77 13.13 12.23
C TYR A 141 3.95 13.04 13.74
N ASN A 142 3.67 14.11 14.44
CA ASN A 142 3.47 14.07 15.89
C ASN A 142 2.00 13.78 16.26
N GLN A 143 1.73 13.54 17.55
CA GLN A 143 0.38 13.22 18.07
C GLN A 143 -0.66 14.33 17.85
N LYS A 144 -0.23 15.59 17.68
CA LYS A 144 -1.13 16.72 17.43
C LYS A 144 -1.49 16.86 15.96
N GLU A 145 -0.68 16.29 15.07
CA GLU A 145 -0.89 16.26 13.63
C GLU A 145 -1.65 15.00 13.23
N LEU A 146 -1.24 13.83 13.74
CA LEU A 146 -1.87 12.53 13.47
C LEU A 146 -2.09 11.80 14.80
N PRO A 147 -3.29 11.80 15.37
CA PRO A 147 -3.57 11.05 16.58
C PRO A 147 -3.37 9.54 16.38
N PHE A 148 -2.46 8.94 17.17
CA PHE A 148 -2.19 7.50 17.13
C PHE A 148 -2.91 6.77 18.25
N PHE A 149 -3.29 5.51 17.99
CA PHE A 149 -3.78 4.57 19.00
C PHE A 149 -2.99 3.26 18.96
N LYS A 150 -2.86 2.60 20.10
CA LYS A 150 -2.18 1.30 20.26
C LYS A 150 -3.13 0.18 20.68
N SER A 151 -4.32 0.53 21.18
CA SER A 151 -5.37 -0.40 21.56
C SER A 151 -6.74 0.02 21.02
N LYS A 152 -7.71 -0.87 21.06
CA LYS A 152 -9.11 -0.57 20.66
C LYS A 152 -9.80 0.38 21.63
N GLU A 153 -9.44 0.33 22.91
CA GLU A 153 -9.93 1.24 23.93
C GLU A 153 -9.44 2.68 23.67
N GLU A 154 -8.14 2.84 23.42
CA GLU A 154 -7.55 4.14 23.07
C GLU A 154 -8.11 4.68 21.74
N CYS A 155 -8.35 3.79 20.75
CA CYS A 155 -9.02 4.15 19.51
C CYS A 155 -10.42 4.73 19.77
N LEU A 156 -11.20 4.05 20.61
CA LEU A 156 -12.55 4.46 20.97
C LEU A 156 -12.55 5.80 21.69
N GLU A 157 -11.66 5.98 22.69
CA GLU A 157 -11.54 7.23 23.47
C GLU A 157 -11.24 8.42 22.56
N LYS A 158 -10.25 8.29 21.67
CA LYS A 158 -9.88 9.36 20.73
C LYS A 158 -11.01 9.70 19.78
N ILE A 159 -11.69 8.70 19.22
CA ILE A 159 -12.82 8.92 18.32
C ILE A 159 -13.97 9.62 19.06
N LYS A 160 -14.34 9.16 20.27
CA LYS A 160 -15.38 9.81 21.09
C LYS A 160 -15.01 11.26 21.42
N PHE A 161 -13.76 11.52 21.80
CA PHE A 161 -13.27 12.84 22.10
C PHE A 161 -13.48 13.79 20.92
N PHE A 162 -13.02 13.44 19.72
CA PHE A 162 -13.16 14.30 18.55
C PHE A 162 -14.60 14.43 18.07
N LEU A 163 -15.42 13.38 18.16
CA LEU A 163 -16.82 13.46 17.76
C LEU A 163 -17.68 14.32 18.69
N SER A 164 -17.31 14.42 19.99
CA SER A 164 -18.01 15.24 20.99
C SER A 164 -17.47 16.66 21.09
N ASN A 165 -16.30 16.98 20.50
CA ASN A 165 -15.65 18.28 20.57
C ASN A 165 -15.33 18.79 19.16
N GLU A 166 -16.30 19.45 18.52
CA GLU A 166 -16.19 19.90 17.14
C GLU A 166 -15.04 20.90 16.93
N ASN A 167 -14.78 21.78 17.90
CA ASN A 167 -13.68 22.74 17.83
C ASN A 167 -12.33 22.01 17.80
N GLU A 168 -12.15 20.97 18.62
CA GLU A 168 -10.93 20.18 18.67
C GLU A 168 -10.76 19.34 17.38
N LEU A 169 -11.87 18.80 16.87
CA LEU A 169 -11.86 18.09 15.58
C LEU A 169 -11.39 19.01 14.46
N ASN A 170 -11.94 20.22 14.39
CA ASN A 170 -11.59 21.20 13.36
C ASN A 170 -10.13 21.65 13.50
N ALA A 171 -9.68 21.96 14.71
CA ALA A 171 -8.31 22.36 14.98
C ALA A 171 -7.29 21.24 14.62
N ALA A 172 -7.59 20.00 14.98
CA ALA A 172 -6.76 18.84 14.64
C ALA A 172 -6.76 18.59 13.12
N THR A 173 -7.91 18.75 12.47
CA THR A 173 -8.05 18.60 11.01
C THR A 173 -7.18 19.61 10.27
N GLU A 174 -7.18 20.89 10.68
CA GLU A 174 -6.36 21.93 10.05
C GLU A 174 -4.85 21.66 10.22
N LYS A 175 -4.42 21.25 11.41
CA LYS A 175 -3.01 20.87 11.65
C LYS A 175 -2.61 19.68 10.78
N PHE A 176 -3.47 18.66 10.71
CA PHE A 176 -3.23 17.47 9.90
C PHE A 176 -3.20 17.80 8.40
N TYR A 177 -4.13 18.65 7.93
CA TYR A 177 -4.17 19.14 6.55
C TYR A 177 -2.88 19.89 6.20
N SER A 178 -2.51 20.90 7.01
CA SER A 178 -1.29 21.71 6.81
C SER A 178 -0.04 20.82 6.73
N LYS A 179 0.05 19.80 7.59
CA LYS A 179 1.16 18.83 7.57
C LYS A 179 1.19 18.01 6.30
N ASN A 180 0.03 17.62 5.75
CA ASN A 180 -0.03 16.84 4.52
C ASN A 180 0.27 17.67 3.27
N LEU A 181 0.05 18.99 3.29
CA LEU A 181 0.48 19.88 2.22
C LEU A 181 2.02 19.93 2.08
N GLU A 182 2.77 19.71 3.16
CA GLU A 182 4.24 19.61 3.08
C GLU A 182 4.69 18.42 2.21
N PHE A 183 3.85 17.42 2.06
CA PHE A 183 4.10 16.22 1.25
C PHE A 183 3.56 16.34 -0.18
N GLU A 184 3.02 17.49 -0.56
CA GLU A 184 2.50 17.70 -1.91
C GLU A 184 3.62 17.87 -2.96
N ASP A 185 3.34 17.43 -4.13
CA ASP A 185 4.12 17.16 -5.35
C ASP A 185 5.38 17.98 -5.62
N SER A 186 5.32 19.30 -5.47
CA SER A 186 6.37 20.17 -6.04
C SER A 186 7.73 20.04 -5.34
N ASN A 187 7.71 19.81 -4.03
CA ASN A 187 8.93 19.73 -3.24
C ASN A 187 9.66 18.39 -3.42
N TYR A 188 8.90 17.29 -3.61
CA TYR A 188 9.48 15.95 -3.72
C TYR A 188 10.07 15.66 -5.08
N ILE A 189 9.46 16.09 -6.16
CA ILE A 189 10.03 15.99 -7.51
C ILE A 189 11.37 16.70 -7.57
N ASN A 190 11.47 17.88 -6.96
CA ASN A 190 12.71 18.64 -6.89
C ASN A 190 13.76 17.96 -5.99
N GLN A 191 13.33 17.35 -4.87
CA GLN A 191 14.22 16.54 -4.03
C GLN A 191 14.72 15.29 -4.76
N ILE A 192 13.86 14.58 -5.47
CA ILE A 192 14.26 13.44 -6.30
C ILE A 192 15.25 13.86 -7.37
N LYS A 193 15.00 14.98 -8.07
CA LYS A 193 15.91 15.50 -9.07
C LYS A 193 17.28 15.83 -8.47
N ARG A 194 17.31 16.58 -7.36
CA ARG A 194 18.57 16.89 -6.64
C ARG A 194 19.30 15.63 -6.24
N PHE A 195 18.62 14.66 -5.66
CA PHE A 195 19.21 13.38 -5.27
C PHE A 195 19.80 12.62 -6.47
N LEU A 196 19.10 12.60 -7.61
CA LEU A 196 19.60 11.98 -8.84
C LEU A 196 20.81 12.73 -9.40
N ASP A 197 20.80 14.07 -9.31
CA ASP A 197 21.91 14.91 -9.72
C ASP A 197 23.13 14.71 -8.81
N GLU A 198 22.93 14.63 -7.49
CA GLU A 198 23.98 14.40 -6.48
C GLU A 198 24.62 13.01 -6.60
N LEU A 199 23.81 11.98 -6.87
CA LEU A 199 24.31 10.63 -7.08
C LEU A 199 25.26 10.54 -8.27
N LYS A 200 25.28 11.57 -9.17
CA LYS A 200 26.09 11.55 -10.40
C LYS A 200 26.10 10.15 -10.98
N ILE A 201 24.91 9.59 -11.21
CA ILE A 201 24.80 8.23 -11.71
C ILE A 201 25.70 8.16 -12.93
N LYS A 202 26.87 7.59 -12.76
CA LYS A 202 27.74 7.24 -13.87
C LYS A 202 27.00 6.18 -14.67
N THR A 203 26.10 6.65 -15.55
CA THR A 203 25.23 5.80 -16.38
C THR A 203 26.00 4.87 -17.31
N LYS A 204 27.33 4.87 -17.23
CA LYS A 204 28.22 4.07 -18.06
C LYS A 204 28.64 2.73 -17.45
N GLU A 205 28.51 2.52 -16.16
CA GLU A 205 28.73 1.18 -15.61
C GLU A 205 27.45 0.37 -15.80
N LYS A 206 27.51 -0.60 -16.72
CA LYS A 206 26.44 -1.62 -16.83
C LYS A 206 26.33 -2.30 -15.47
N PHE A 207 25.30 -1.94 -14.72
CA PHE A 207 24.99 -2.62 -13.49
C PHE A 207 24.54 -4.04 -13.86
N GLU A 208 25.41 -5.02 -13.70
CA GLU A 208 25.03 -6.42 -13.85
C GLU A 208 24.15 -6.78 -12.65
N THR A 209 22.85 -6.73 -12.86
CA THR A 209 21.92 -7.24 -11.84
C THR A 209 22.24 -8.71 -11.56
N PRO A 210 22.48 -9.07 -10.30
CA PRO A 210 22.79 -10.46 -9.97
C PRO A 210 21.71 -11.39 -10.53
N TYR A 211 22.10 -12.50 -11.11
CA TYR A 211 21.20 -13.51 -11.69
C TYR A 211 20.05 -13.89 -10.75
N TRP A 212 20.33 -14.10 -9.46
CA TRP A 212 19.34 -14.49 -8.47
C TRP A 212 18.27 -13.41 -8.24
N TYR A 213 18.61 -12.12 -8.38
CA TYR A 213 17.65 -11.02 -8.24
C TYR A 213 16.63 -11.05 -9.38
N ASN A 214 17.11 -11.18 -10.60
CA ASN A 214 16.24 -11.28 -11.78
C ASN A 214 15.39 -12.55 -11.75
N TYR A 215 15.96 -13.67 -11.29
CA TYR A 215 15.24 -14.92 -11.12
C TYR A 215 14.13 -14.82 -10.07
N LEU A 216 14.43 -14.26 -8.89
CA LEU A 216 13.43 -14.09 -7.82
C LEU A 216 12.30 -13.13 -8.25
N PHE A 217 12.65 -12.01 -8.84
CA PHE A 217 11.69 -11.03 -9.33
C PHE A 217 10.79 -11.63 -10.41
N LEU A 218 11.36 -12.31 -11.38
CA LEU A 218 10.66 -12.99 -12.44
C LEU A 218 9.73 -14.08 -11.88
N ASN A 219 10.24 -14.94 -11.02
CA ASN A 219 9.47 -16.01 -10.39
C ASN A 219 8.28 -15.46 -9.60
N GLN A 220 8.47 -14.40 -8.84
CA GLN A 220 7.41 -13.76 -8.08
C GLN A 220 6.36 -13.13 -9.01
N ARG A 221 6.80 -12.46 -10.07
CA ARG A 221 5.92 -11.80 -11.05
C ARG A 221 5.13 -12.82 -11.87
N LEU A 222 5.77 -13.87 -12.36
CA LEU A 222 5.11 -14.97 -13.05
C LEU A 222 4.09 -15.69 -12.16
N ARG A 223 4.41 -15.93 -10.88
CA ARG A 223 3.47 -16.51 -9.91
C ARG A 223 2.25 -15.61 -9.67
N LEU A 224 2.44 -14.29 -9.60
CA LEU A 224 1.33 -13.33 -9.43
C LEU A 224 0.41 -13.33 -10.66
N ARG A 225 0.96 -13.28 -11.87
CA ARG A 225 0.20 -13.35 -13.13
C ARG A 225 -0.59 -14.64 -13.22
N PHE A 226 0.04 -15.72 -12.82
CA PHE A 226 -0.58 -17.04 -12.77
C PHE A 226 -1.75 -17.10 -11.78
N LYS A 227 -1.55 -16.61 -10.54
CA LYS A 227 -2.58 -16.56 -9.51
C LYS A 227 -3.81 -15.75 -9.94
N ASN A 228 -3.60 -14.73 -10.76
CA ASN A 228 -4.65 -13.84 -11.25
C ASN A 228 -5.28 -14.27 -12.59
N ASN A 229 -5.02 -15.50 -13.07
CA ASN A 229 -5.49 -16.02 -14.35
C ASN A 229 -5.09 -15.19 -15.61
N GLN A 230 -4.01 -14.44 -15.53
CA GLN A 230 -3.53 -13.57 -16.61
C GLN A 230 -2.53 -14.30 -17.52
N LEU A 231 -2.95 -15.38 -18.15
CA LEU A 231 -2.09 -16.24 -18.98
C LEU A 231 -1.44 -15.49 -20.14
N SER A 232 -2.19 -14.62 -20.83
CA SER A 232 -1.67 -13.82 -21.96
C SER A 232 -0.59 -12.83 -21.53
N SER A 233 -0.73 -12.23 -20.34
CA SER A 233 0.29 -11.35 -19.76
C SER A 233 1.51 -12.13 -19.28
N PHE A 234 1.30 -13.32 -18.74
CA PHE A 234 2.36 -14.25 -18.38
C PHE A 234 3.20 -14.62 -19.60
N LEU A 235 2.57 -15.05 -20.69
CA LEU A 235 3.28 -15.44 -21.92
C LEU A 235 4.03 -14.26 -22.55
N ARG A 236 3.43 -13.07 -22.59
CA ARG A 236 4.11 -11.86 -23.10
C ARG A 236 5.34 -11.52 -22.28
N GLU A 237 5.25 -11.54 -20.94
CA GLU A 237 6.40 -11.28 -20.06
C GLU A 237 7.47 -12.36 -20.20
N PHE A 238 7.08 -13.62 -20.31
CA PHE A 238 8.00 -14.74 -20.54
C PHE A 238 8.76 -14.57 -21.88
N ILE A 239 8.06 -14.26 -22.96
CA ILE A 239 8.67 -14.01 -24.28
C ILE A 239 9.60 -12.78 -24.22
N ALA A 240 9.15 -11.67 -23.63
CA ALA A 240 9.96 -10.46 -23.50
C ALA A 240 11.28 -10.71 -22.76
N ILE A 241 11.26 -11.55 -21.72
CA ILE A 241 12.46 -11.90 -20.95
C ILE A 241 13.37 -12.85 -21.74
N THR A 242 12.78 -13.85 -22.43
CA THR A 242 13.57 -14.77 -23.27
C THR A 242 14.21 -14.06 -24.46
N LEU A 243 13.59 -13.00 -24.97
CA LEU A 243 14.16 -12.18 -26.06
C LEU A 243 15.15 -11.11 -25.57
N SER A 244 15.24 -10.85 -24.28
CA SER A 244 16.15 -9.83 -23.72
C SER A 244 17.57 -10.34 -23.44
N PHE A 245 18.05 -11.34 -24.17
CA PHE A 245 19.35 -11.99 -23.96
C PHE A 245 20.55 -11.03 -24.04
N LYS A 246 20.43 -9.91 -24.74
CA LYS A 246 21.49 -8.89 -24.85
C LYS A 246 21.85 -8.24 -23.51
N ASN A 247 20.98 -8.35 -22.51
CA ASN A 247 21.14 -7.75 -21.19
C ASN A 247 21.79 -8.67 -20.17
N TYR A 248 22.15 -9.90 -20.56
CA TYR A 248 22.69 -10.92 -19.65
C TYR A 248 23.96 -11.52 -20.23
N SER A 249 24.87 -11.98 -19.38
CA SER A 249 25.93 -12.90 -19.82
C SER A 249 25.29 -14.20 -20.31
N PHE A 250 25.91 -14.88 -21.27
CA PHE A 250 25.38 -16.12 -21.85
C PHE A 250 25.02 -17.16 -20.80
N TYR A 251 25.86 -17.33 -19.77
CA TYR A 251 25.64 -18.25 -18.66
C TYR A 251 24.42 -17.88 -17.81
N ASN A 252 24.27 -16.61 -17.46
CA ASN A 252 23.13 -16.12 -16.69
C ASN A 252 21.83 -16.21 -17.49
N TYR A 253 21.89 -15.98 -18.79
CA TYR A 253 20.74 -16.14 -19.67
C TYR A 253 20.29 -17.60 -19.76
N LEU A 254 21.23 -18.55 -19.95
CA LEU A 254 20.92 -19.99 -20.01
C LEU A 254 20.25 -20.45 -18.69
N ARG A 255 20.77 -20.06 -17.55
CA ARG A 255 20.17 -20.36 -16.23
C ARG A 255 18.77 -19.76 -16.11
N LEU A 256 18.55 -18.53 -16.57
CA LEU A 256 17.25 -17.87 -16.54
C LEU A 256 16.26 -18.64 -17.43
N LEU A 257 16.69 -19.04 -18.61
CA LEU A 257 15.88 -19.80 -19.57
C LEU A 257 15.44 -21.15 -18.98
N VAL A 258 16.40 -21.93 -18.47
CA VAL A 258 16.13 -23.24 -17.85
C VAL A 258 15.17 -23.10 -16.66
N SER A 259 15.40 -22.09 -15.80
CA SER A 259 14.53 -21.84 -14.65
C SER A 259 13.13 -21.44 -15.07
N SER A 260 12.99 -20.65 -16.13
CA SER A 260 11.70 -20.19 -16.64
C SER A 260 10.92 -21.32 -17.31
N ILE A 261 11.60 -22.20 -18.03
CA ILE A 261 11.03 -23.43 -18.60
C ILE A 261 10.56 -24.37 -17.48
N TYR A 262 11.38 -24.57 -16.44
CA TYR A 262 10.99 -25.37 -15.27
C TYR A 262 9.73 -24.82 -14.60
N LEU A 263 9.62 -23.51 -14.42
CA LEU A 263 8.42 -22.88 -13.87
C LEU A 263 7.20 -23.11 -14.76
N LEU A 264 7.35 -23.04 -16.07
CA LEU A 264 6.29 -23.32 -17.03
C LEU A 264 5.78 -24.75 -16.88
N PHE A 265 6.67 -25.74 -16.88
CA PHE A 265 6.29 -27.16 -16.71
C PHE A 265 5.66 -27.43 -15.35
N ARG A 266 6.15 -26.80 -14.29
CA ARG A 266 5.60 -26.98 -12.94
C ARG A 266 4.19 -26.43 -12.76
N TYR A 267 3.85 -25.34 -13.45
CA TYR A 267 2.58 -24.64 -13.25
C TYR A 267 1.56 -24.87 -14.40
N LEU A 268 1.99 -25.27 -15.58
CA LEU A 268 1.11 -25.53 -16.73
C LEU A 268 0.01 -26.58 -16.42
N PRO A 269 0.31 -27.72 -15.79
CA PRO A 269 -0.72 -28.71 -15.45
C PRO A 269 -1.80 -28.14 -14.53
N PHE A 270 -1.42 -27.31 -13.58
CA PHE A 270 -2.35 -26.70 -12.64
C PHE A 270 -3.30 -25.68 -13.31
N LEU A 271 -2.81 -24.97 -14.35
CA LEU A 271 -3.63 -24.05 -15.16
C LEU A 271 -4.67 -24.81 -15.99
N ILE A 272 -4.28 -25.90 -16.59
CA ILE A 272 -5.15 -26.73 -17.42
C ILE A 272 -6.27 -27.29 -16.55
N VAL A 273 -5.93 -27.87 -15.41
CA VAL A 273 -6.91 -28.42 -14.44
C VAL A 273 -7.86 -27.33 -13.96
N LYS A 274 -7.37 -26.14 -13.59
CA LYS A 274 -8.21 -25.04 -13.13
C LYS A 274 -9.13 -24.51 -14.22
N LYS A 275 -8.69 -24.50 -15.47
CA LYS A 275 -9.51 -24.09 -16.62
C LYS A 275 -10.62 -25.12 -16.90
N ILE A 276 -10.31 -26.40 -16.79
CA ILE A 276 -11.29 -27.50 -16.95
C ILE A 276 -12.35 -27.44 -15.83
N ILE A 277 -11.94 -27.23 -14.58
CA ILE A 277 -12.87 -27.11 -13.43
C ILE A 277 -13.80 -25.90 -13.60
N ASN A 278 -13.28 -24.77 -14.05
CA ASN A 278 -14.11 -23.58 -14.28
C ASN A 278 -15.08 -23.78 -15.46
N PHE A 279 -14.66 -24.48 -16.52
CA PHE A 279 -15.53 -24.81 -17.65
C PHE A 279 -16.68 -25.78 -17.23
N SER A 280 -16.38 -26.74 -16.36
CA SER A 280 -17.39 -27.68 -15.85
C SER A 280 -18.41 -26.99 -14.91
N LYS A 281 -18.00 -25.95 -14.18
CA LYS A 281 -18.92 -25.13 -13.35
C LYS A 281 -19.83 -24.21 -14.18
N LEU A 282 -19.38 -23.74 -15.34
CA LEU A 282 -20.19 -22.93 -16.26
C LEU A 282 -21.24 -23.76 -17.02
N ARG A 283 -21.02 -25.07 -17.20
CA ARG A 283 -21.99 -25.97 -17.82
C ARG A 283 -23.10 -26.45 -16.86
N LYS A 284 -22.96 -26.21 -15.55
CA LYS A 284 -23.96 -26.60 -14.53
C LYS A 284 -24.85 -25.43 -14.10
N LYS A 285 -24.69 -24.26 -14.69
CA LYS A 285 -25.62 -23.13 -14.64
C LYS A 285 -26.37 -23.02 -15.97
#